data_be85bf83a7769ca0184e1a8557eb59dc
#
_entry.id   be85bf83a7769ca0184e1a8557eb59dc
#
_cell.length_a   1.000
_cell.length_b   1.000
_cell.length_c   1.000
_cell.angle_alpha   90.00
_cell.angle_beta   90.00
_cell.angle_gamma   90.00
#
_symmetry.space_group_name_H-M   'P 1'
#
loop_
_entity.id
_entity.type
_entity.pdbx_description
1 polymer ?
#
loop_
_entity_poly.entity_id
_entity_poly.type
_entity_poly.pdbx_seq_one_letter_code
_entity_poly.pdbx_strand_id
1 'polypeptide(L)'
;MVIKWRFLSKVLVLLIAISSCSMPHEEVSVVDNNAMVCELKLRVGIDDFQHRASRAIVPIAQLCTHIDMGLYNRQGLLVQAHHQQAGEKGFGQLSLRLKKGDYSLRIVGHSGREAVDLDRLNRIAFHGTMTDSYLYADEISLQRNAVVQVCLERCVACVQCVVKDKVPASVAQFRFTYSGGAASYDLMKHGGERSATLVALFDVADSARRDSSMYAFYAIPLKRQHSLDVLVEALSRDGKVVKKLHRAAVAIHPNVITRFSGYFFADEP
;
A
#
# COMPACT_ATOMS: atom_id res chain seq x y z
N MET A 1 -62.26 -19.45 43.09
CA MET A 1 -62.95 -20.75 42.81
C MET A 1 -61.86 -21.79 42.64
N VAL A 2 -61.85 -22.70 43.61
CA VAL A 2 -60.85 -23.77 43.78
C VAL A 2 -61.23 -24.94 42.91
N ILE A 3 -60.25 -25.58 42.22
CA ILE A 3 -60.30 -27.05 42.09
C ILE A 3 -58.85 -27.59 41.97
N LYS A 4 -58.45 -28.30 43.00
CA LYS A 4 -57.38 -29.30 43.03
C LYS A 4 -57.78 -30.53 42.22
N TRP A 5 -56.84 -31.19 41.56
CA TRP A 5 -56.91 -32.68 41.55
C TRP A 5 -55.50 -33.32 41.51
N ARG A 6 -55.40 -34.39 42.23
CA ARG A 6 -54.28 -35.20 42.69
C ARG A 6 -54.18 -36.52 41.90
N PHE A 7 -53.01 -37.12 41.98
CA PHE A 7 -52.68 -38.56 41.86
C PHE A 7 -52.65 -39.17 40.46
N LEU A 8 -51.75 -40.05 40.07
CA LEU A 8 -51.13 -41.25 40.72
C LEU A 8 -49.85 -41.67 40.04
N SER A 9 -48.91 -42.11 40.84
CA SER A 9 -47.71 -42.90 40.55
C SER A 9 -48.00 -44.16 39.77
N LYS A 10 -47.16 -44.49 38.76
CA LYS A 10 -46.81 -45.88 38.41
C LYS A 10 -45.34 -45.93 38.03
N VAL A 11 -44.57 -46.56 38.90
CA VAL A 11 -43.21 -47.05 38.68
C VAL A 11 -43.28 -48.20 37.69
N LEU A 12 -42.66 -48.06 36.52
CA LEU A 12 -42.39 -49.17 35.61
C LEU A 12 -40.89 -49.33 35.51
N VAL A 13 -40.36 -50.34 36.19
CA VAL A 13 -38.97 -50.76 36.06
C VAL A 13 -38.84 -51.51 34.73
N LEU A 14 -38.16 -50.93 33.75
CA LEU A 14 -37.81 -51.58 32.52
C LEU A 14 -36.32 -51.91 32.56
N LEU A 15 -35.98 -53.20 32.72
CA LEU A 15 -34.65 -53.76 32.51
C LEU A 15 -34.27 -53.57 31.03
N ILE A 16 -33.36 -52.67 30.71
CA ILE A 16 -32.74 -52.61 29.39
C ILE A 16 -31.42 -53.36 29.45
N ALA A 17 -31.34 -54.45 28.69
CA ALA A 17 -30.14 -55.19 28.40
C ALA A 17 -29.14 -54.31 27.67
N ILE A 18 -27.93 -54.14 28.20
CA ILE A 18 -26.83 -53.42 27.56
C ILE A 18 -26.25 -54.37 26.49
N SER A 19 -26.71 -54.18 25.24
CA SER A 19 -25.97 -54.70 24.10
C SER A 19 -24.75 -53.81 23.88
N SER A 20 -23.59 -54.33 24.22
CA SER A 20 -22.31 -53.73 23.85
C SER A 20 -22.15 -53.79 22.34
N CYS A 21 -22.54 -52.71 21.62
CA CYS A 21 -22.13 -52.46 20.25
C CYS A 21 -20.75 -51.83 20.28
N SER A 22 -19.72 -52.59 20.00
CA SER A 22 -18.40 -52.08 19.67
C SER A 22 -18.52 -51.28 18.36
N MET A 23 -18.51 -49.97 18.46
CA MET A 23 -18.29 -49.13 17.26
C MET A 23 -16.87 -49.39 16.74
N PRO A 24 -16.69 -49.57 15.43
CA PRO A 24 -15.37 -49.61 14.87
C PRO A 24 -14.72 -48.22 15.14
N HIS A 25 -13.55 -48.25 15.73
CA HIS A 25 -12.67 -47.09 15.75
C HIS A 25 -12.39 -46.70 14.30
N GLU A 26 -13.02 -45.66 13.86
CA GLU A 26 -12.57 -44.95 12.66
C GLU A 26 -11.19 -44.38 13.01
N GLU A 27 -10.13 -45.03 12.53
CA GLU A 27 -8.79 -44.45 12.54
C GLU A 27 -8.90 -43.13 11.78
N VAL A 28 -8.91 -42.03 12.54
CA VAL A 28 -8.65 -40.70 11.98
C VAL A 28 -7.24 -40.78 11.42
N SER A 29 -7.14 -41.06 10.14
CA SER A 29 -5.90 -40.95 9.42
C SER A 29 -5.43 -39.52 9.63
N VAL A 30 -4.36 -39.34 10.38
CA VAL A 30 -3.61 -38.09 10.48
C VAL A 30 -3.12 -37.81 9.07
N VAL A 31 -3.91 -37.02 8.34
CA VAL A 31 -3.49 -36.53 7.02
C VAL A 31 -2.20 -35.75 7.23
N ASP A 32 -1.11 -36.28 6.70
CA ASP A 32 0.21 -35.71 6.81
C ASP A 32 0.14 -34.28 6.19
N ASN A 33 -0.02 -33.28 7.07
CA ASN A 33 -0.13 -31.87 6.69
C ASN A 33 1.12 -31.35 5.95
N ASN A 34 2.22 -32.07 5.97
CA ASN A 34 3.48 -31.71 5.31
C ASN A 34 3.45 -31.91 3.78
N ALA A 35 2.67 -32.86 3.28
CA ALA A 35 2.56 -33.13 1.84
C ALA A 35 1.81 -32.04 1.05
N MET A 36 1.19 -31.06 1.74
CA MET A 36 0.39 -29.98 1.13
C MET A 36 1.08 -28.60 1.12
N VAL A 37 2.30 -28.49 1.62
CA VAL A 37 3.03 -27.21 1.72
C VAL A 37 3.96 -27.04 0.51
N CYS A 38 3.90 -25.87 -0.10
CA CYS A 38 4.77 -25.49 -1.20
C CYS A 38 5.60 -24.24 -0.83
N GLU A 39 6.78 -24.13 -1.44
CA GLU A 39 7.59 -22.93 -1.36
C GLU A 39 7.28 -22.02 -2.54
N LEU A 40 6.93 -20.75 -2.25
CA LEU A 40 6.78 -19.67 -3.22
C LEU A 40 7.93 -18.70 -3.04
N LYS A 41 8.75 -18.54 -4.06
CA LYS A 41 9.81 -17.52 -4.10
C LYS A 41 9.39 -16.38 -5.03
N LEU A 42 9.44 -15.15 -4.52
CA LEU A 42 9.14 -13.94 -5.27
C LEU A 42 10.43 -13.16 -5.50
N ARG A 43 10.60 -12.64 -6.71
CA ARG A 43 11.66 -11.69 -7.08
C ARG A 43 10.96 -10.41 -7.51
N VAL A 44 11.17 -9.33 -6.75
CA VAL A 44 10.46 -8.07 -6.94
C VAL A 44 11.34 -7.09 -7.70
N GLY A 45 10.81 -6.54 -8.78
CA GLY A 45 11.40 -5.48 -9.57
C GLY A 45 10.35 -4.44 -9.96
N ILE A 46 10.76 -3.38 -10.63
CA ILE A 46 9.88 -2.26 -11.03
C ILE A 46 9.93 -2.11 -12.54
N ASP A 47 8.75 -1.98 -13.17
CA ASP A 47 8.61 -1.48 -14.54
C ASP A 47 8.57 0.05 -14.48
N ASP A 48 9.77 0.67 -14.59
CA ASP A 48 9.85 2.13 -14.58
C ASP A 48 9.54 2.69 -15.98
N PHE A 49 8.49 3.48 -16.03
CA PHE A 49 8.05 4.18 -17.24
C PHE A 49 9.14 5.04 -17.89
N GLN A 50 10.06 5.60 -17.09
CA GLN A 50 11.14 6.45 -17.60
C GLN A 50 12.17 5.65 -18.41
N HIS A 51 12.23 4.33 -18.23
CA HIS A 51 13.13 3.42 -18.92
C HIS A 51 12.44 2.57 -20.00
N ARG A 52 11.24 2.92 -20.45
CA ARG A 52 10.47 2.16 -21.47
C ARG A 52 11.21 1.84 -22.75
N ALA A 53 12.22 2.62 -23.10
CA ALA A 53 13.05 2.33 -24.29
C ALA A 53 13.83 1.00 -24.20
N SER A 54 14.09 0.47 -23.00
CA SER A 54 14.88 -0.74 -22.79
C SER A 54 14.09 -1.95 -22.29
N ARG A 55 12.83 -1.81 -21.87
CA ARG A 55 12.04 -2.86 -21.17
C ARG A 55 12.81 -3.54 -20.02
N ALA A 56 13.77 -2.84 -19.44
CA ALA A 56 14.56 -3.37 -18.34
C ALA A 56 13.79 -3.22 -17.03
N ILE A 57 13.66 -4.31 -16.30
CA ILE A 57 13.14 -4.29 -14.92
C ILE A 57 14.22 -3.65 -14.06
N VAL A 58 13.87 -2.52 -13.41
CA VAL A 58 14.76 -1.82 -12.48
C VAL A 58 14.76 -2.57 -11.15
N PRO A 59 15.92 -2.85 -10.55
CA PRO A 59 15.99 -3.40 -9.20
C PRO A 59 15.28 -2.47 -8.21
N ILE A 60 14.38 -3.03 -7.39
CA ILE A 60 13.56 -2.24 -6.47
C ILE A 60 14.39 -1.38 -5.50
N ALA A 61 15.57 -1.84 -5.12
CA ALA A 61 16.49 -1.12 -4.24
C ALA A 61 16.99 0.22 -4.79
N GLN A 62 16.82 0.49 -6.08
CA GLN A 62 17.20 1.76 -6.69
C GLN A 62 16.11 2.85 -6.50
N LEU A 63 14.86 2.45 -6.29
CA LEU A 63 13.70 3.35 -6.28
C LEU A 63 12.92 3.33 -4.97
N CYS A 64 13.02 2.26 -4.19
CA CYS A 64 12.26 2.08 -2.95
C CYS A 64 13.17 1.69 -1.79
N THR A 65 12.77 2.11 -0.60
CA THR A 65 13.43 1.72 0.66
C THR A 65 12.63 0.70 1.45
N HIS A 66 11.38 0.46 1.10
CA HIS A 66 10.47 -0.48 1.78
C HIS A 66 9.67 -1.29 0.77
N ILE A 67 9.37 -2.52 1.17
CA ILE A 67 8.43 -3.42 0.49
C ILE A 67 7.45 -3.93 1.53
N ASP A 68 6.16 -3.72 1.29
CA ASP A 68 5.08 -4.33 2.05
C ASP A 68 4.35 -5.35 1.18
N MET A 69 4.09 -6.53 1.73
CA MET A 69 3.37 -7.61 1.06
C MET A 69 2.22 -8.10 1.91
N GLY A 70 1.05 -8.23 1.30
CA GLY A 70 -0.12 -8.93 1.82
C GLY A 70 -0.49 -10.12 0.94
N LEU A 71 -0.70 -11.27 1.55
CA LEU A 71 -1.20 -12.49 0.92
C LEU A 71 -2.56 -12.82 1.51
N TYR A 72 -3.57 -13.03 0.66
CA TYR A 72 -4.94 -13.28 1.07
C TYR A 72 -5.42 -14.63 0.53
N ASN A 73 -6.29 -15.31 1.28
CA ASN A 73 -6.95 -16.53 0.81
C ASN A 73 -8.14 -16.23 -0.13
N ARG A 74 -8.81 -17.27 -0.64
CA ARG A 74 -10.00 -17.14 -1.50
C ARG A 74 -11.16 -16.35 -0.86
N GLN A 75 -11.24 -16.28 0.47
CA GLN A 75 -12.24 -15.52 1.21
C GLN A 75 -11.86 -14.04 1.39
N GLY A 76 -10.69 -13.62 0.86
CA GLY A 76 -10.16 -12.27 1.00
C GLY A 76 -9.59 -11.95 2.39
N LEU A 77 -9.34 -12.97 3.21
CA LEU A 77 -8.72 -12.81 4.52
C LEU A 77 -7.20 -12.79 4.37
N LEU A 78 -6.55 -11.83 5.01
CA LEU A 78 -5.09 -11.73 5.08
C LEU A 78 -4.54 -12.96 5.84
N VAL A 79 -3.76 -13.80 5.17
CA VAL A 79 -3.16 -15.00 5.76
C VAL A 79 -1.69 -14.84 6.07
N GLN A 80 -1.01 -13.90 5.40
CA GLN A 80 0.39 -13.59 5.66
C GLN A 80 0.70 -12.15 5.23
N ALA A 81 1.51 -11.46 6.04
CA ALA A 81 2.07 -10.16 5.72
C ALA A 81 3.59 -10.20 5.90
N HIS A 82 4.31 -9.47 5.04
CA HIS A 82 5.76 -9.29 5.15
C HIS A 82 6.11 -7.83 4.92
N HIS A 83 7.11 -7.37 5.63
CA HIS A 83 7.75 -6.08 5.45
C HIS A 83 9.26 -6.29 5.26
N GLN A 84 9.85 -5.57 4.31
CA GLN A 84 11.29 -5.52 4.12
C GLN A 84 11.77 -4.08 4.03
N GLN A 85 12.96 -3.84 4.54
CA GLN A 85 13.62 -2.54 4.46
C GLN A 85 14.92 -2.63 3.66
N ALA A 86 15.24 -1.58 2.90
CA ALA A 86 16.50 -1.49 2.16
C ALA A 86 17.71 -1.65 3.09
N GLY A 87 18.71 -2.40 2.64
CA GLY A 87 19.86 -2.78 3.46
C GLY A 87 19.71 -4.16 4.12
N GLU A 88 18.52 -4.71 4.22
CA GLU A 88 18.32 -6.08 4.66
C GLU A 88 18.84 -7.08 3.60
N LYS A 89 19.41 -8.19 4.08
CA LYS A 89 19.84 -9.26 3.19
C LYS A 89 18.64 -9.84 2.43
N GLY A 90 18.69 -9.78 1.11
CA GLY A 90 17.62 -10.31 0.26
C GLY A 90 16.48 -9.32 0.01
N PHE A 91 16.68 -8.01 0.22
CA PHE A 91 15.69 -7.00 -0.16
C PHE A 91 15.23 -7.17 -1.60
N GLY A 92 13.91 -7.27 -1.81
CA GLY A 92 13.30 -7.62 -3.10
C GLY A 92 13.19 -9.12 -3.37
N GLN A 93 13.58 -9.98 -2.42
CA GLN A 93 13.39 -11.43 -2.51
C GLN A 93 12.59 -11.91 -1.31
N LEU A 94 11.47 -12.59 -1.57
CA LEU A 94 10.59 -13.13 -0.55
C LEU A 94 10.49 -14.65 -0.74
N SER A 95 10.50 -15.41 0.36
CA SER A 95 10.30 -16.84 0.35
C SER A 95 9.22 -17.21 1.35
N LEU A 96 8.14 -17.82 0.86
CA LEU A 96 6.94 -18.13 1.62
C LEU A 96 6.69 -19.63 1.61
N ARG A 97 6.28 -20.18 2.75
CA ARG A 97 5.79 -21.55 2.88
C ARG A 97 4.28 -21.54 3.02
N LEU A 98 3.57 -22.07 2.04
CA LEU A 98 2.13 -21.96 1.91
C LEU A 98 1.51 -23.32 1.61
N LYS A 99 0.29 -23.57 2.08
CA LYS A 99 -0.51 -24.70 1.60
C LYS A 99 -0.83 -24.54 0.11
N LYS A 100 -1.05 -25.65 -0.59
CA LYS A 100 -1.58 -25.60 -1.95
C LYS A 100 -2.89 -24.86 -1.97
N GLY A 101 -3.12 -24.02 -2.96
CA GLY A 101 -4.34 -23.22 -3.07
C GLY A 101 -4.19 -22.01 -3.93
N ASP A 102 -5.27 -21.22 -3.99
CA ASP A 102 -5.31 -19.95 -4.70
C ASP A 102 -5.27 -18.81 -3.69
N TYR A 103 -4.50 -17.81 -4.04
CA TYR A 103 -4.21 -16.67 -3.19
C TYR A 103 -4.25 -15.39 -4.02
N SER A 104 -4.61 -14.30 -3.37
CA SER A 104 -4.45 -12.95 -3.91
C SER A 104 -3.19 -12.33 -3.30
N LEU A 105 -2.27 -11.88 -4.15
CA LEU A 105 -1.00 -11.27 -3.75
C LEU A 105 -1.04 -9.76 -3.99
N ARG A 106 -0.66 -8.99 -3.00
CA ARG A 106 -0.49 -7.53 -3.08
C ARG A 106 0.92 -7.19 -2.61
N ILE A 107 1.66 -6.44 -3.41
CA ILE A 107 3.02 -5.98 -3.05
C ILE A 107 3.11 -4.49 -3.35
N VAL A 108 3.60 -3.73 -2.38
CA VAL A 108 3.82 -2.28 -2.50
C VAL A 108 5.29 -1.99 -2.26
N GLY A 109 5.93 -1.31 -3.21
CA GLY A 109 7.26 -0.72 -3.05
C GLY A 109 7.13 0.77 -2.81
N HIS A 110 7.79 1.32 -1.78
CA HIS A 110 7.71 2.74 -1.45
C HIS A 110 8.96 3.23 -0.67
N SER A 111 9.02 4.55 -0.41
CA SER A 111 10.07 5.16 0.42
C SER A 111 9.50 5.98 1.59
N GLY A 112 8.24 5.75 1.95
CA GLY A 112 7.60 6.30 3.15
C GLY A 112 8.21 5.75 4.43
N ARG A 113 8.03 6.46 5.55
CA ARG A 113 8.58 6.06 6.86
C ARG A 113 7.78 4.94 7.54
N GLU A 114 6.50 4.84 7.22
CA GLU A 114 5.57 3.91 7.83
C GLU A 114 5.17 2.84 6.84
N ALA A 115 4.95 1.62 7.33
CA ALA A 115 4.43 0.52 6.55
C ALA A 115 3.06 0.86 5.96
N VAL A 116 2.76 0.28 4.80
CA VAL A 116 1.46 0.44 4.15
C VAL A 116 0.45 -0.50 4.79
N ASP A 117 -0.77 -0.01 5.03
CA ASP A 117 -1.88 -0.83 5.51
C ASP A 117 -2.41 -1.70 4.37
N LEU A 118 -2.29 -3.03 4.55
CA LEU A 118 -2.76 -4.08 3.65
C LEU A 118 -3.79 -4.99 4.33
N ASP A 119 -4.50 -4.54 5.36
CA ASP A 119 -5.47 -5.37 6.10
C ASP A 119 -6.67 -5.78 5.25
N ARG A 120 -6.94 -5.06 4.16
CA ARG A 120 -8.08 -5.30 3.26
C ARG A 120 -7.62 -5.65 1.85
N LEU A 121 -8.15 -6.75 1.31
CA LEU A 121 -7.84 -7.27 -0.03
C LEU A 121 -7.86 -6.20 -1.15
N ASN A 122 -8.85 -5.31 -1.13
CA ASN A 122 -9.08 -4.35 -2.22
C ASN A 122 -8.67 -2.92 -1.88
N ARG A 123 -8.02 -2.68 -0.73
CA ARG A 123 -7.62 -1.37 -0.28
C ARG A 123 -6.18 -1.36 0.19
N ILE A 124 -5.43 -0.38 -0.28
CA ILE A 124 -4.06 -0.10 0.15
C ILE A 124 -4.05 1.32 0.71
N ALA A 125 -3.69 1.50 1.98
CA ALA A 125 -3.62 2.82 2.58
C ALA A 125 -2.19 3.19 2.96
N PHE A 126 -1.79 4.37 2.52
CA PHE A 126 -0.48 4.95 2.82
C PHE A 126 -0.60 5.89 4.01
N HIS A 127 0.42 5.89 4.86
CA HIS A 127 0.51 6.73 6.04
C HIS A 127 1.60 7.79 5.87
N GLY A 128 1.41 8.93 6.54
CA GLY A 128 2.38 10.02 6.48
C GLY A 128 2.48 10.69 5.10
N THR A 129 3.68 11.10 4.74
CA THR A 129 3.95 11.76 3.46
C THR A 129 3.95 10.74 2.32
N MET A 130 3.16 11.02 1.27
CA MET A 130 3.16 10.21 0.05
C MET A 130 4.53 10.28 -0.63
N THR A 131 5.06 9.12 -1.00
CA THR A 131 6.32 8.99 -1.75
C THR A 131 6.07 8.36 -3.12
N ASP A 132 7.10 8.26 -3.92
CA ASP A 132 7.03 7.45 -5.14
C ASP A 132 6.71 6.01 -4.74
N SER A 133 5.61 5.48 -5.28
CA SER A 133 5.05 4.22 -4.83
C SER A 133 4.59 3.37 -6.00
N TYR A 134 4.85 2.07 -5.88
CA TYR A 134 4.65 1.07 -6.92
C TYR A 134 3.85 -0.09 -6.37
N LEU A 135 2.99 -0.68 -7.17
CA LEU A 135 2.02 -1.69 -6.79
C LEU A 135 2.05 -2.88 -7.74
N TYR A 136 1.95 -4.07 -7.18
CA TYR A 136 1.56 -5.30 -7.86
C TYR A 136 0.33 -5.89 -7.18
N ALA A 137 -0.66 -6.29 -7.96
CA ALA A 137 -1.86 -6.93 -7.46
C ALA A 137 -2.31 -7.99 -8.46
N ASP A 138 -2.23 -9.26 -8.08
CA ASP A 138 -2.59 -10.39 -8.94
C ASP A 138 -3.03 -11.60 -8.12
N GLU A 139 -3.65 -12.55 -8.79
CA GLU A 139 -4.06 -13.86 -8.25
C GLU A 139 -3.00 -14.91 -8.59
N ILE A 140 -2.68 -15.76 -7.62
CA ILE A 140 -1.72 -16.86 -7.80
C ILE A 140 -2.33 -18.19 -7.43
N SER A 141 -2.11 -19.21 -8.26
CA SER A 141 -2.49 -20.60 -7.98
C SER A 141 -1.23 -21.41 -7.65
N LEU A 142 -1.07 -21.80 -6.40
CA LEU A 142 0.10 -22.52 -5.90
C LEU A 142 -0.23 -24.00 -5.75
N GLN A 143 0.19 -24.83 -6.74
CA GLN A 143 0.02 -26.29 -6.72
C GLN A 143 1.32 -27.04 -6.47
N ARG A 144 2.47 -26.37 -6.61
CA ARG A 144 3.82 -26.89 -6.42
C ARG A 144 4.78 -25.74 -6.07
N ASN A 145 6.01 -26.06 -5.71
CA ASN A 145 7.03 -25.02 -5.52
C ASN A 145 7.15 -24.15 -6.78
N ALA A 146 7.19 -22.82 -6.58
CA ALA A 146 7.22 -21.86 -7.66
C ALA A 146 8.20 -20.73 -7.39
N VAL A 147 8.77 -20.18 -8.48
CA VAL A 147 9.52 -18.93 -8.47
C VAL A 147 8.78 -17.98 -9.41
N VAL A 148 8.34 -16.82 -8.88
CA VAL A 148 7.58 -15.83 -9.62
C VAL A 148 8.38 -14.52 -9.67
N GLN A 149 8.54 -13.99 -10.88
CA GLN A 149 9.05 -12.63 -11.10
C GLN A 149 7.86 -11.68 -10.98
N VAL A 150 7.93 -10.77 -10.02
CA VAL A 150 6.93 -9.74 -9.76
C VAL A 150 7.44 -8.41 -10.30
N CYS A 151 6.63 -7.73 -11.10
CA CYS A 151 6.94 -6.43 -11.67
C CYS A 151 5.94 -5.41 -11.15
N LEU A 152 6.42 -4.47 -10.32
CA LEU A 152 5.58 -3.41 -9.76
C LEU A 152 5.42 -2.27 -10.76
N GLU A 153 4.23 -1.71 -10.83
CA GLU A 153 3.91 -0.52 -11.63
C GLU A 153 3.65 0.68 -10.72
N ARG A 154 4.09 1.89 -11.16
CA ARG A 154 3.84 3.11 -10.38
C ARG A 154 2.34 3.38 -10.24
N CYS A 155 1.85 3.44 -9.01
CA CYS A 155 0.44 3.67 -8.69
C CYS A 155 0.11 5.13 -8.34
N VAL A 156 1.10 6.01 -8.29
CA VAL A 156 0.96 7.45 -7.97
C VAL A 156 1.24 8.33 -9.18
N ALA A 157 0.71 9.55 -9.16
CA ALA A 157 1.15 10.66 -9.99
C ALA A 157 2.27 11.40 -9.27
N CYS A 158 3.25 11.90 -10.03
CA CYS A 158 4.31 12.76 -9.54
C CYS A 158 4.05 14.21 -9.99
N VAL A 159 4.15 15.16 -9.07
CA VAL A 159 4.12 16.58 -9.40
C VAL A 159 5.46 17.21 -9.04
N GLN A 160 6.11 17.83 -10.01
CA GLN A 160 7.38 18.54 -9.85
C GLN A 160 7.14 20.04 -9.93
N CYS A 161 7.43 20.73 -8.83
CA CYS A 161 7.44 22.18 -8.76
C CYS A 161 8.89 22.68 -8.90
N VAL A 162 9.16 23.50 -9.92
CA VAL A 162 10.47 24.12 -10.14
C VAL A 162 10.39 25.59 -9.75
N VAL A 163 11.08 25.97 -8.69
CA VAL A 163 11.28 27.34 -8.26
C VAL A 163 12.51 27.89 -9.00
N LYS A 164 12.30 28.83 -9.93
CA LYS A 164 13.35 29.35 -10.81
C LYS A 164 14.26 30.37 -10.14
N ASP A 165 13.75 31.09 -9.15
CA ASP A 165 14.50 32.09 -8.40
C ASP A 165 15.24 31.46 -7.21
N LYS A 166 16.26 32.21 -6.77
CA LYS A 166 17.05 31.85 -5.59
C LYS A 166 16.20 31.96 -4.34
N VAL A 167 16.24 30.94 -3.48
CA VAL A 167 15.49 30.95 -2.23
C VAL A 167 16.16 31.88 -1.22
N PRO A 168 15.47 32.88 -0.64
CA PRO A 168 16.03 33.79 0.36
C PRO A 168 16.52 33.07 1.62
N ALA A 169 17.52 33.64 2.28
CA ALA A 169 18.09 33.07 3.52
C ALA A 169 17.08 32.97 4.67
N SER A 170 16.03 33.78 4.66
CA SER A 170 14.92 33.74 5.63
C SER A 170 14.03 32.49 5.52
N VAL A 171 14.07 31.78 4.39
CA VAL A 171 13.26 30.58 4.16
C VAL A 171 14.06 29.34 4.54
N ALA A 172 13.50 28.49 5.39
CA ALA A 172 14.11 27.23 5.82
C ALA A 172 13.46 26.01 5.15
N GLN A 173 12.15 26.08 4.87
CA GLN A 173 11.39 24.95 4.34
C GLN A 173 10.35 25.41 3.34
N PHE A 174 9.94 24.50 2.44
CA PHE A 174 8.71 24.59 1.67
C PHE A 174 7.69 23.58 2.18
N ARG A 175 6.44 24.03 2.36
CA ARG A 175 5.28 23.19 2.64
C ARG A 175 4.35 23.20 1.44
N PHE A 176 4.07 22.02 0.91
CA PHE A 176 3.06 21.81 -0.11
C PHE A 176 1.85 21.17 0.55
N THR A 177 0.73 21.88 0.60
CA THR A 177 -0.57 21.36 1.04
C THR A 177 -1.45 21.22 -0.19
N TYR A 178 -1.94 20.01 -0.47
CA TYR A 178 -2.67 19.75 -1.70
C TYR A 178 -3.85 18.82 -1.48
N SER A 179 -4.95 19.07 -2.21
CA SER A 179 -6.17 18.28 -2.21
C SER A 179 -6.55 17.88 -3.63
N GLY A 180 -7.50 16.93 -3.78
CA GLY A 180 -7.90 16.38 -5.08
C GLY A 180 -7.22 15.05 -5.46
N GLY A 181 -6.25 14.60 -4.65
CA GLY A 181 -5.68 13.26 -4.68
C GLY A 181 -6.12 12.44 -3.48
N ALA A 182 -5.66 11.20 -3.39
CA ALA A 182 -5.94 10.28 -2.27
C ALA A 182 -4.66 9.75 -1.63
N ALA A 183 -4.79 9.33 -0.37
CA ALA A 183 -3.77 8.59 0.39
C ALA A 183 -4.06 7.08 0.44
N SER A 184 -5.13 6.62 -0.18
CA SER A 184 -5.48 5.20 -0.29
C SER A 184 -5.85 4.83 -1.72
N TYR A 185 -5.42 3.64 -2.14
CA TYR A 185 -5.71 3.05 -3.44
C TYR A 185 -6.82 2.01 -3.31
N ASP A 186 -7.84 2.11 -4.17
CA ASP A 186 -8.92 1.13 -4.31
C ASP A 186 -8.65 0.30 -5.56
N LEU A 187 -8.35 -0.99 -5.38
CA LEU A 187 -8.02 -1.92 -6.47
C LEU A 187 -9.19 -2.15 -7.42
N MET A 188 -10.42 -2.12 -6.92
CA MET A 188 -11.62 -2.30 -7.75
C MET A 188 -11.89 -1.09 -8.64
N LYS A 189 -11.48 0.09 -8.20
CA LYS A 189 -11.61 1.34 -8.97
C LYS A 189 -10.38 1.65 -9.82
N HIS A 190 -9.27 0.95 -9.60
CA HIS A 190 -7.96 1.26 -10.19
C HIS A 190 -7.55 2.72 -9.97
N GLY A 191 -7.61 3.19 -8.73
CA GLY A 191 -7.29 4.58 -8.39
C GLY A 191 -7.60 4.94 -6.95
N GLY A 192 -7.51 6.23 -6.63
CA GLY A 192 -7.76 6.75 -5.29
C GLY A 192 -9.17 6.47 -4.77
N GLU A 193 -9.26 6.10 -3.52
CA GLU A 193 -10.54 5.78 -2.86
C GLU A 193 -11.38 7.02 -2.59
N ARG A 194 -10.78 8.01 -1.91
CA ARG A 194 -11.39 9.29 -1.50
C ARG A 194 -10.39 10.41 -1.57
N SER A 195 -10.87 11.62 -1.88
CA SER A 195 -10.06 12.82 -1.76
C SER A 195 -9.57 13.02 -0.32
N ALA A 196 -8.30 13.38 -0.20
CA ALA A 196 -7.64 13.73 1.05
C ALA A 196 -6.86 15.02 0.88
N THR A 197 -6.64 15.73 1.99
CA THR A 197 -5.64 16.79 2.04
C THR A 197 -4.31 16.17 2.44
N LEU A 198 -3.32 16.32 1.58
CA LEU A 198 -1.99 15.77 1.74
C LEU A 198 -1.00 16.92 1.99
N VAL A 199 0.08 16.61 2.70
CA VAL A 199 1.14 17.57 3.01
C VAL A 199 2.50 16.96 2.70
N ALA A 200 3.34 17.72 2.01
CA ALA A 200 4.75 17.40 1.82
C ALA A 200 5.61 18.57 2.31
N LEU A 201 6.65 18.26 3.08
CA LEU A 201 7.61 19.22 3.64
C LEU A 201 8.98 18.95 3.04
N PHE A 202 9.66 20.03 2.64
CA PHE A 202 11.01 19.97 2.08
C PHE A 202 11.90 21.00 2.73
N ASP A 203 13.02 20.57 3.26
CA ASP A 203 14.08 21.48 3.70
C ASP A 203 14.72 22.15 2.50
N VAL A 204 15.08 23.41 2.65
CA VAL A 204 15.75 24.18 1.60
C VAL A 204 17.24 23.81 1.60
N ALA A 205 17.66 23.13 0.51
CA ALA A 205 19.06 22.81 0.30
C ALA A 205 19.91 24.07 0.01
N ASP A 206 21.20 24.03 0.34
CA ASP A 206 22.12 25.15 0.09
C ASP A 206 22.24 25.51 -1.40
N SER A 207 22.08 24.53 -2.29
CA SER A 207 22.04 24.77 -3.75
C SER A 207 20.90 25.69 -4.16
N ALA A 208 19.73 25.57 -3.53
CA ALA A 208 18.55 26.41 -3.79
C ALA A 208 18.78 27.90 -3.47
N ARG A 209 19.82 28.24 -2.69
CA ARG A 209 20.24 29.61 -2.39
C ARG A 209 20.97 30.28 -3.55
N ARG A 210 21.47 29.49 -4.49
CA ARG A 210 22.33 29.94 -5.57
C ARG A 210 21.72 29.72 -6.94
N ASP A 211 20.84 28.74 -7.05
CA ASP A 211 20.26 28.30 -8.32
C ASP A 211 18.78 27.91 -8.12
N SER A 212 18.12 27.54 -9.23
CA SER A 212 16.77 26.97 -9.20
C SER A 212 16.71 25.72 -8.35
N SER A 213 15.52 25.44 -7.80
CA SER A 213 15.28 24.25 -6.99
C SER A 213 14.04 23.51 -7.46
N MET A 214 14.02 22.17 -7.27
CA MET A 214 12.91 21.32 -7.66
C MET A 214 12.43 20.51 -6.47
N TYR A 215 11.11 20.48 -6.30
CA TYR A 215 10.41 19.75 -5.25
C TYR A 215 9.42 18.79 -5.89
N ALA A 216 9.48 17.52 -5.53
CA ALA A 216 8.60 16.47 -6.07
C ALA A 216 7.70 15.92 -4.98
N PHE A 217 6.40 15.92 -5.21
CA PHE A 217 5.41 15.35 -4.30
C PHE A 217 4.45 14.44 -5.08
N TYR A 218 3.73 13.59 -4.36
CA TYR A 218 3.01 12.47 -4.95
C TYR A 218 1.58 12.42 -4.45
N ALA A 219 0.66 11.94 -5.30
CA ALA A 219 -0.72 11.67 -4.94
C ALA A 219 -1.26 10.50 -5.76
N ILE A 220 -2.22 9.76 -5.20
CA ILE A 220 -2.99 8.79 -5.99
C ILE A 220 -4.11 9.54 -6.69
N PRO A 221 -4.20 9.53 -8.04
CA PRO A 221 -5.28 10.19 -8.75
C PRO A 221 -6.63 9.53 -8.47
N LEU A 222 -7.66 10.34 -8.30
CA LEU A 222 -9.04 9.87 -8.20
C LEU A 222 -9.57 9.52 -9.59
N LYS A 223 -10.44 8.50 -9.70
CA LYS A 223 -10.99 8.05 -11.00
C LYS A 223 -11.70 9.16 -11.79
N ARG A 224 -12.33 10.13 -11.11
CA ARG A 224 -13.12 11.21 -11.74
C ARG A 224 -12.50 12.60 -11.60
N GLN A 225 -11.42 12.74 -10.87
CA GLN A 225 -10.75 14.01 -10.63
C GLN A 225 -9.26 13.82 -10.88
N HIS A 226 -8.76 14.45 -11.94
CA HIS A 226 -7.38 14.34 -12.37
C HIS A 226 -6.64 15.67 -12.18
N SER A 227 -6.94 16.40 -11.11
CA SER A 227 -6.26 17.63 -10.77
C SER A 227 -6.14 17.83 -9.28
N LEU A 228 -5.04 18.47 -8.87
CA LEU A 228 -4.80 18.90 -7.51
C LEU A 228 -5.01 20.42 -7.40
N ASP A 229 -5.48 20.80 -6.22
CA ASP A 229 -5.43 22.17 -5.74
C ASP A 229 -4.26 22.28 -4.78
N VAL A 230 -3.25 23.08 -5.08
CA VAL A 230 -1.95 23.11 -4.42
C VAL A 230 -1.67 24.46 -3.81
N LEU A 231 -1.47 24.50 -2.49
CA LEU A 231 -0.93 25.64 -1.75
C LEU A 231 0.55 25.37 -1.45
N VAL A 232 1.42 26.26 -1.93
CA VAL A 232 2.85 26.24 -1.64
C VAL A 232 3.17 27.37 -0.66
N GLU A 233 3.81 27.04 0.44
CA GLU A 233 4.22 28.01 1.47
C GLU A 233 5.72 27.91 1.72
N ALA A 234 6.40 29.03 1.62
CA ALA A 234 7.79 29.17 2.07
C ALA A 234 7.78 29.53 3.56
N LEU A 235 8.44 28.73 4.37
CA LEU A 235 8.46 28.85 5.82
C LEU A 235 9.84 29.26 6.32
N SER A 236 9.87 30.17 7.29
CA SER A 236 11.07 30.51 8.05
C SER A 236 11.44 29.38 9.03
N ARG A 237 12.61 29.48 9.67
CA ARG A 237 13.09 28.48 10.64
C ARG A 237 12.16 28.34 11.87
N ASP A 238 11.44 29.38 12.25
CA ASP A 238 10.43 29.36 13.32
C ASP A 238 9.03 28.99 12.84
N GLY A 239 8.90 28.49 11.59
CA GLY A 239 7.67 27.96 10.99
C GLY A 239 6.69 29.02 10.50
N LYS A 240 7.05 30.32 10.52
CA LYS A 240 6.19 31.38 10.00
C LYS A 240 6.19 31.40 8.47
N VAL A 241 5.04 31.70 7.88
CA VAL A 241 4.89 31.84 6.44
C VAL A 241 5.56 33.14 5.97
N VAL A 242 6.59 33.02 5.14
CA VAL A 242 7.29 34.13 4.50
C VAL A 242 6.58 34.55 3.22
N LYS A 243 6.20 33.57 2.39
CA LYS A 243 5.44 33.79 1.15
C LYS A 243 4.60 32.55 0.85
N LYS A 244 3.47 32.73 0.19
CA LYS A 244 2.60 31.66 -0.27
C LYS A 244 2.17 31.86 -1.71
N LEU A 245 1.95 30.75 -2.41
CA LEU A 245 1.43 30.70 -3.77
C LEU A 245 0.35 29.62 -3.85
N HIS A 246 -0.76 29.94 -4.47
CA HIS A 246 -1.82 28.99 -4.75
C HIS A 246 -1.83 28.63 -6.25
N ARG A 247 -1.93 27.33 -6.54
CA ARG A 247 -2.02 26.81 -7.91
C ARG A 247 -3.21 25.85 -7.98
N ALA A 248 -4.27 26.30 -8.62
CA ALA A 248 -5.45 25.49 -8.86
C ALA A 248 -5.27 24.59 -10.09
N ALA A 249 -6.02 23.47 -10.12
CA ALA A 249 -6.17 22.58 -11.27
C ALA A 249 -4.85 22.04 -11.86
N VAL A 250 -3.88 21.69 -11.00
CA VAL A 250 -2.65 21.01 -11.42
C VAL A 250 -3.02 19.61 -11.88
N ALA A 251 -2.93 19.36 -13.20
CA ALA A 251 -3.31 18.08 -13.79
C ALA A 251 -2.43 16.95 -13.26
N ILE A 252 -3.06 15.81 -12.89
CA ILE A 252 -2.38 14.57 -12.46
C ILE A 252 -2.98 13.37 -13.18
N HIS A 253 -2.12 12.43 -13.56
CA HIS A 253 -2.52 11.15 -14.14
C HIS A 253 -1.68 10.03 -13.55
N PRO A 254 -2.22 8.80 -13.44
CA PRO A 254 -1.46 7.65 -12.97
C PRO A 254 -0.17 7.48 -13.76
N ASN A 255 0.95 7.23 -13.09
CA ASN A 255 2.26 6.99 -13.70
C ASN A 255 2.75 8.13 -14.63
N VAL A 256 2.32 9.38 -14.39
CA VAL A 256 2.75 10.56 -15.16
C VAL A 256 3.41 11.58 -14.24
N ILE A 257 4.45 12.24 -14.76
CA ILE A 257 5.10 13.38 -14.10
C ILE A 257 4.54 14.67 -14.70
N THR A 258 3.86 15.44 -13.86
CA THR A 258 3.42 16.79 -14.20
C THR A 258 4.44 17.79 -13.64
N ARG A 259 5.00 18.64 -14.50
CA ARG A 259 5.96 19.67 -14.08
C ARG A 259 5.37 21.05 -14.31
N PHE A 260 5.44 21.90 -13.29
CA PHE A 260 5.21 23.31 -13.41
C PHE A 260 6.41 24.10 -12.88
N SER A 261 6.68 25.25 -13.44
CA SER A 261 7.82 26.08 -13.07
C SER A 261 7.41 27.56 -13.03
N GLY A 262 8.05 28.32 -12.18
CA GLY A 262 7.81 29.77 -12.07
C GLY A 262 8.74 30.43 -11.06
N TYR A 263 8.62 31.74 -10.99
CA TYR A 263 9.27 32.54 -9.96
C TYR A 263 8.38 32.57 -8.73
N PHE A 264 8.97 32.30 -7.57
CA PHE A 264 8.22 32.23 -6.31
C PHE A 264 8.39 33.51 -5.48
N PHE A 265 9.58 34.11 -5.50
CA PHE A 265 9.93 35.29 -4.68
C PHE A 265 9.98 36.57 -5.51
N ALA A 266 10.46 36.53 -6.73
CA ALA A 266 10.46 37.64 -7.69
C ALA A 266 9.18 37.65 -8.52
N ASP A 267 8.83 38.82 -9.09
CA ASP A 267 7.85 38.89 -10.15
C ASP A 267 8.46 38.31 -11.44
N GLU A 268 7.62 37.74 -12.30
CA GLU A 268 8.08 37.26 -13.62
C GLU A 268 8.67 38.45 -14.40
N PRO A 269 9.87 38.28 -15.02
CA PRO A 269 10.51 39.34 -15.80
C PRO A 269 9.72 39.73 -17.07
#